data_1f02b160b87c35b2e183c3763de43c26
#
_entry.id   1f02b160b87c35b2e183c3763de43c26
#
_cell.length_a   1.000
_cell.length_b   1.000
_cell.length_c   1.000
_cell.angle_alpha   90.00
_cell.angle_beta   90.00
_cell.angle_gamma   90.00
#
_symmetry.space_group_name_H-M   'P 1'
#
loop_
_entity.id
_entity.type
_entity.pdbx_description
1 polymer ?
#
loop_
_entity_poly.entity_id
_entity_poly.type
_entity_poly.pdbx_seq_one_letter_code
_entity_poly.pdbx_strand_id
1 'polypeptide(L)'
;MKNKSIFVACDTSNIGQIKKIIKNTQTNKLNVIPKFGLQFFYSKNGRKFLENFKKDFWLDIKINDIPQTALLAVDSLKDLKKCKYITVHANGGLEMLKEIKKKAKSINKGLKVLGVTILTSLNNKSLKEIGHTKSVDQLVLKQADLIKKSGCDGIVCSAKEAKIVRKKFKKLFIVTPGIRLQGDSANDQS
;
A
#
# COMPACT_ATOMS: atom_id res chain seq x y z
N MET A 1 21.12 -13.03 -0.58
CA MET A 1 20.55 -11.66 -0.68
C MET A 1 19.04 -11.77 -0.49
N LYS A 2 18.41 -11.03 0.45
CA LYS A 2 16.94 -11.01 0.56
C LYS A 2 16.39 -10.48 -0.77
N ASN A 3 15.57 -11.27 -1.47
CA ASN A 3 14.95 -10.87 -2.74
C ASN A 3 14.19 -9.56 -2.57
N LYS A 4 14.74 -8.48 -3.12
CA LYS A 4 14.05 -7.20 -3.18
C LYS A 4 12.87 -7.34 -4.14
N SER A 5 11.68 -6.91 -3.72
CA SER A 5 10.50 -6.88 -4.58
C SER A 5 10.36 -5.50 -5.22
N ILE A 6 9.98 -5.49 -6.50
CA ILE A 6 9.56 -4.30 -7.23
C ILE A 6 8.04 -4.39 -7.41
N PHE A 7 7.35 -3.32 -7.06
CA PHE A 7 5.92 -3.20 -7.27
C PHE A 7 5.68 -2.35 -8.53
N VAL A 8 5.02 -2.94 -9.52
CA VAL A 8 4.70 -2.27 -10.78
C VAL A 8 3.25 -1.79 -10.75
N ALA A 9 3.05 -0.48 -10.88
CA ALA A 9 1.73 0.11 -10.89
C ALA A 9 0.97 -0.27 -12.17
N CYS A 10 -0.25 -0.80 -11.99
CA CYS A 10 -1.21 -1.11 -13.04
C CYS A 10 -2.41 -0.15 -12.92
N ASP A 11 -2.13 1.16 -13.02
CA ASP A 11 -3.09 2.24 -12.76
C ASP A 11 -3.88 2.58 -14.05
N THR A 12 -4.70 1.64 -14.51
CA THR A 12 -5.63 1.76 -15.65
C THR A 12 -6.77 0.77 -15.48
N SER A 13 -7.96 1.09 -15.98
CA SER A 13 -9.10 0.16 -16.05
C SER A 13 -9.06 -0.77 -17.26
N ASN A 14 -8.14 -0.56 -18.21
CA ASN A 14 -8.03 -1.36 -19.43
C ASN A 14 -7.24 -2.65 -19.18
N ILE A 15 -7.95 -3.79 -19.20
CA ILE A 15 -7.36 -5.13 -18.97
C ILE A 15 -6.28 -5.46 -20.01
N GLY A 16 -6.42 -5.04 -21.27
CA GLY A 16 -5.43 -5.26 -22.32
C GLY A 16 -4.10 -4.57 -21.99
N GLN A 17 -4.17 -3.29 -21.54
CA GLN A 17 -2.99 -2.56 -21.09
C GLN A 17 -2.34 -3.22 -19.86
N ILE A 18 -3.15 -3.65 -18.88
CA ILE A 18 -2.65 -4.38 -17.69
C ILE A 18 -1.89 -5.64 -18.10
N LYS A 19 -2.46 -6.46 -18.99
CA LYS A 19 -1.79 -7.67 -19.49
C LYS A 19 -0.46 -7.34 -20.19
N LYS A 20 -0.41 -6.24 -20.96
CA LYS A 20 0.82 -5.76 -21.61
C LYS A 20 1.86 -5.31 -20.58
N ILE A 21 1.47 -4.52 -19.57
CA ILE A 21 2.37 -4.09 -18.46
C ILE A 21 2.96 -5.33 -17.78
N ILE A 22 2.12 -6.28 -17.36
CA ILE A 22 2.55 -7.48 -16.67
C ILE A 22 3.51 -8.32 -17.53
N LYS A 23 3.22 -8.49 -18.83
CA LYS A 23 4.08 -9.22 -19.76
C LYS A 23 5.46 -8.56 -19.90
N ASN A 24 5.48 -7.24 -20.07
CA ASN A 24 6.71 -6.48 -20.33
C ASN A 24 7.59 -6.30 -19.08
N THR A 25 7.04 -6.49 -17.88
CA THR A 25 7.78 -6.34 -16.62
C THR A 25 8.20 -7.67 -16.00
N GLN A 26 7.92 -8.80 -16.64
CA GLN A 26 8.35 -10.11 -16.16
C GLN A 26 9.87 -10.28 -16.32
N THR A 27 10.50 -10.78 -15.27
CA THR A 27 11.93 -11.11 -15.26
C THR A 27 12.22 -12.20 -14.25
N ASN A 28 13.23 -13.04 -14.53
CA ASN A 28 13.71 -14.05 -13.58
C ASN A 28 14.75 -13.47 -12.59
N LYS A 29 15.18 -12.22 -12.79
CA LYS A 29 16.23 -11.58 -11.97
C LYS A 29 15.67 -10.90 -10.73
N LEU A 30 14.39 -10.51 -10.72
CA LEU A 30 13.75 -9.74 -9.67
C LEU A 30 12.36 -10.29 -9.38
N ASN A 31 11.92 -10.14 -8.12
CA ASN A 31 10.55 -10.42 -7.74
C ASN A 31 9.66 -9.22 -8.10
N VAL A 32 8.97 -9.29 -9.24
CA VAL A 32 8.08 -8.23 -9.73
C VAL A 32 6.63 -8.58 -9.40
N ILE A 33 5.96 -7.69 -8.67
CA ILE A 33 4.59 -7.86 -8.18
C ILE A 33 3.73 -6.72 -8.75
N PRO A 34 2.66 -7.01 -9.52
CA PRO A 34 1.74 -5.99 -9.99
C PRO A 34 0.96 -5.39 -8.82
N LYS A 35 0.81 -4.07 -8.83
CA LYS A 35 0.01 -3.29 -7.88
C LYS A 35 -1.24 -2.76 -8.57
N PHE A 36 -2.39 -3.10 -8.03
CA PHE A 36 -3.68 -2.63 -8.51
C PHE A 36 -4.25 -1.60 -7.52
N GLY A 37 -4.48 -0.40 -8.01
CA GLY A 37 -5.05 0.71 -7.23
C GLY A 37 -6.57 0.77 -7.30
N LEU A 38 -7.12 1.86 -6.73
CA LEU A 38 -8.56 2.12 -6.63
C LEU A 38 -9.25 2.11 -7.99
N GLN A 39 -8.68 2.80 -8.99
CA GLN A 39 -9.25 2.88 -10.33
C GLN A 39 -9.55 1.51 -10.93
N PHE A 40 -8.60 0.58 -10.80
CA PHE A 40 -8.79 -0.77 -11.33
C PHE A 40 -9.78 -1.58 -10.50
N PHE A 41 -9.62 -1.57 -9.17
CA PHE A 41 -10.47 -2.35 -8.26
C PHE A 41 -11.95 -1.99 -8.37
N TYR A 42 -12.27 -0.69 -8.49
CA TYR A 42 -13.64 -0.19 -8.65
C TYR A 42 -14.15 -0.21 -10.10
N SER A 43 -13.32 -0.56 -11.08
CA SER A 43 -13.79 -0.68 -12.46
C SER A 43 -14.72 -1.89 -12.63
N LYS A 44 -15.63 -1.83 -13.64
CA LYS A 44 -16.66 -2.85 -13.90
C LYS A 44 -16.14 -4.29 -13.86
N ASN A 45 -14.93 -4.54 -14.35
CA ASN A 45 -14.36 -5.88 -14.46
C ASN A 45 -13.13 -6.11 -13.54
N GLY A 46 -12.71 -5.09 -12.78
CA GLY A 46 -11.47 -5.13 -12.00
C GLY A 46 -11.46 -6.22 -10.95
N ARG A 47 -12.50 -6.26 -10.12
CA ARG A 47 -12.61 -7.28 -9.06
C ARG A 47 -12.66 -8.70 -9.66
N LYS A 48 -13.50 -8.95 -10.66
CA LYS A 48 -13.61 -10.26 -11.33
C LYS A 48 -12.29 -10.72 -11.97
N PHE A 49 -11.54 -9.77 -12.51
CA PHE A 49 -10.19 -10.05 -13.03
C PHE A 49 -9.25 -10.51 -11.90
N LEU A 50 -9.27 -9.85 -10.74
CA LEU A 50 -8.40 -10.17 -9.59
C LEU A 50 -8.75 -11.51 -8.95
N GLU A 51 -10.02 -11.91 -8.90
CA GLU A 51 -10.48 -13.23 -8.43
C GLU A 51 -9.86 -14.36 -9.24
N ASN A 52 -9.70 -14.15 -10.54
CA ASN A 52 -9.14 -15.13 -11.48
C ASN A 52 -7.63 -14.96 -11.71
N PHE A 53 -7.00 -13.96 -11.10
CA PHE A 53 -5.59 -13.66 -11.32
C PHE A 53 -4.69 -14.72 -10.66
N LYS A 54 -3.72 -15.25 -11.42
CA LYS A 54 -2.94 -16.43 -11.01
C LYS A 54 -1.59 -16.12 -10.36
N LYS A 55 -1.17 -14.85 -10.36
CA LYS A 55 0.10 -14.40 -9.77
C LYS A 55 -0.14 -13.61 -8.50
N ASP A 56 0.84 -13.57 -7.60
CA ASP A 56 0.79 -12.70 -6.43
C ASP A 56 0.65 -11.23 -6.87
N PHE A 57 -0.18 -10.47 -6.15
CA PHE A 57 -0.39 -9.05 -6.42
C PHE A 57 -0.57 -8.24 -5.13
N TRP A 58 -0.42 -6.94 -5.28
CA TRP A 58 -0.71 -5.96 -4.23
C TRP A 58 -1.99 -5.19 -4.58
N LEU A 59 -2.95 -5.18 -3.66
CA LEU A 59 -4.17 -4.38 -3.73
C LEU A 59 -3.99 -3.10 -2.91
N ASP A 60 -3.83 -1.97 -3.61
CA ASP A 60 -3.54 -0.66 -3.02
C ASP A 60 -4.82 0.19 -2.91
N ILE A 61 -5.67 -0.13 -1.93
CA ILE A 61 -7.00 0.49 -1.73
C ILE A 61 -7.08 1.42 -0.51
N LYS A 62 -6.01 1.49 0.28
CA LYS A 62 -5.84 2.43 1.40
C LYS A 62 -7.06 2.49 2.33
N ILE A 63 -7.52 1.34 2.81
CA ILE A 63 -8.69 1.24 3.70
C ILE A 63 -8.55 2.23 4.87
N ASN A 64 -9.59 3.04 5.07
CA ASN A 64 -9.67 4.02 6.15
C ASN A 64 -11.14 4.20 6.53
N ASP A 65 -11.57 3.61 7.64
CA ASP A 65 -12.93 3.65 8.14
C ASP A 65 -12.94 3.34 9.64
N ILE A 66 -14.12 3.31 10.28
CA ILE A 66 -14.25 2.79 11.64
C ILE A 66 -13.84 1.31 11.70
N PRO A 67 -13.34 0.81 12.84
CA PRO A 67 -12.74 -0.53 12.93
C PRO A 67 -13.61 -1.66 12.35
N GLN A 68 -14.90 -1.68 12.67
CA GLN A 68 -15.82 -2.73 12.20
C GLN A 68 -16.02 -2.71 10.69
N THR A 69 -16.23 -1.55 10.08
CA THR A 69 -16.38 -1.41 8.63
C THR A 69 -15.10 -1.83 7.89
N ALA A 70 -13.96 -1.37 8.39
CA ALA A 70 -12.65 -1.72 7.84
C ALA A 70 -12.37 -3.24 7.94
N LEU A 71 -12.77 -3.89 9.04
CA LEU A 71 -12.66 -5.34 9.22
C LEU A 71 -13.52 -6.09 8.20
N LEU A 72 -14.79 -5.68 7.99
CA LEU A 72 -15.69 -6.29 7.01
C LEU A 72 -15.19 -6.09 5.57
N ALA A 73 -14.61 -4.91 5.27
CA ALA A 73 -13.97 -4.66 3.98
C ALA A 73 -12.83 -5.66 3.72
N VAL A 74 -11.99 -5.95 4.71
CA VAL A 74 -10.94 -6.96 4.57
C VAL A 74 -11.51 -8.38 4.44
N ASP A 75 -12.57 -8.71 5.20
CA ASP A 75 -13.22 -10.02 5.08
C ASP A 75 -13.77 -10.28 3.67
N SER A 76 -14.27 -9.23 3.02
CA SER A 76 -14.75 -9.32 1.64
C SER A 76 -13.67 -9.66 0.61
N LEU A 77 -12.39 -9.59 0.98
CA LEU A 77 -11.25 -9.92 0.09
C LEU A 77 -10.83 -11.40 0.16
N LYS A 78 -11.54 -12.24 0.91
CA LYS A 78 -11.19 -13.66 1.12
C LYS A 78 -11.17 -14.53 -0.14
N ASP A 79 -11.85 -14.11 -1.18
CA ASP A 79 -11.88 -14.73 -2.51
C ASP A 79 -10.66 -14.35 -3.39
N LEU A 80 -9.97 -13.28 -3.07
CA LEU A 80 -8.77 -12.82 -3.78
C LEU A 80 -7.52 -13.63 -3.38
N LYS A 81 -7.50 -14.92 -3.73
CA LYS A 81 -6.52 -15.92 -3.24
C LYS A 81 -5.06 -15.54 -3.47
N LYS A 82 -4.76 -14.74 -4.48
CA LYS A 82 -3.41 -14.29 -4.85
C LYS A 82 -3.07 -12.89 -4.33
N CYS A 83 -3.98 -12.26 -3.58
CA CYS A 83 -3.69 -11.00 -2.91
C CYS A 83 -2.62 -11.22 -1.83
N LYS A 84 -1.45 -10.62 -2.02
CA LYS A 84 -0.30 -10.76 -1.12
C LYS A 84 -0.09 -9.56 -0.21
N TYR A 85 -0.55 -8.41 -0.65
CA TYR A 85 -0.43 -7.14 0.09
C TYR A 85 -1.73 -6.35 -0.04
N ILE A 86 -2.13 -5.73 1.07
CA ILE A 86 -3.19 -4.69 1.10
C ILE A 86 -2.65 -3.45 1.80
N THR A 87 -3.22 -2.29 1.47
CA THR A 87 -2.92 -1.04 2.16
C THR A 87 -4.06 -0.59 3.05
N VAL A 88 -3.70 -0.05 4.20
CA VAL A 88 -4.59 0.56 5.19
C VAL A 88 -4.01 1.91 5.63
N HIS A 89 -4.84 2.89 5.89
CA HIS A 89 -4.37 4.21 6.29
C HIS A 89 -4.13 4.28 7.80
N ALA A 90 -2.98 4.81 8.23
CA ALA A 90 -2.68 4.95 9.65
C ALA A 90 -3.60 5.94 10.39
N ASN A 91 -4.29 6.82 9.64
CA ASN A 91 -5.27 7.76 10.20
C ASN A 91 -6.49 7.07 10.84
N GLY A 92 -6.80 5.83 10.47
CA GLY A 92 -7.86 5.05 11.12
C GLY A 92 -7.55 4.63 12.57
N GLY A 93 -6.33 4.91 13.04
CA GLY A 93 -5.93 4.68 14.43
C GLY A 93 -5.48 3.25 14.72
N LEU A 94 -5.01 3.05 15.96
CA LEU A 94 -4.37 1.81 16.39
C LEU A 94 -5.34 0.62 16.39
N GLU A 95 -6.58 0.84 16.81
CA GLU A 95 -7.61 -0.20 16.91
C GLU A 95 -7.96 -0.75 15.53
N MET A 96 -8.30 0.12 14.57
CA MET A 96 -8.57 -0.29 13.19
C MET A 96 -7.40 -1.07 12.60
N LEU A 97 -6.17 -0.61 12.78
CA LEU A 97 -4.98 -1.29 12.27
C LEU A 97 -4.81 -2.69 12.86
N LYS A 98 -5.05 -2.87 14.18
CA LYS A 98 -4.97 -4.17 14.85
C LYS A 98 -6.04 -5.14 14.34
N GLU A 99 -7.29 -4.69 14.26
CA GLU A 99 -8.41 -5.53 13.79
C GLU A 99 -8.22 -5.95 12.34
N ILE A 100 -7.79 -5.04 11.46
CA ILE A 100 -7.45 -5.37 10.08
C ILE A 100 -6.32 -6.39 10.02
N LYS A 101 -5.25 -6.22 10.80
CA LYS A 101 -4.12 -7.17 10.81
C LYS A 101 -4.55 -8.56 11.26
N LYS A 102 -5.38 -8.63 12.30
CA LYS A 102 -5.96 -9.90 12.81
C LYS A 102 -6.83 -10.56 11.74
N LYS A 103 -7.73 -9.81 11.11
CA LYS A 103 -8.62 -10.30 10.05
C LYS A 103 -7.82 -10.75 8.81
N ALA A 104 -6.88 -9.98 8.34
CA ALA A 104 -6.03 -10.35 7.20
C ALA A 104 -5.33 -11.69 7.42
N LYS A 105 -4.78 -11.91 8.63
CA LYS A 105 -4.15 -13.19 9.00
C LYS A 105 -5.15 -14.36 9.04
N SER A 106 -6.40 -14.12 9.41
CA SER A 106 -7.42 -15.18 9.48
C SER A 106 -7.89 -15.62 8.10
N ILE A 107 -8.05 -14.71 7.15
CA ILE A 107 -8.51 -15.05 5.79
C ILE A 107 -7.38 -15.62 4.91
N ASN A 108 -6.14 -15.16 5.12
CA ASN A 108 -4.96 -15.64 4.40
C ASN A 108 -3.69 -15.38 5.23
N LYS A 109 -3.06 -16.43 5.74
CA LYS A 109 -1.81 -16.33 6.52
C LYS A 109 -0.67 -15.63 5.79
N GLY A 110 -0.70 -15.61 4.45
CA GLY A 110 0.29 -14.95 3.60
C GLY A 110 -0.02 -13.51 3.27
N LEU A 111 -1.22 -12.99 3.59
CA LEU A 111 -1.62 -11.62 3.31
C LEU A 111 -0.92 -10.64 4.25
N LYS A 112 -0.20 -9.70 3.68
CA LYS A 112 0.54 -8.67 4.40
C LYS A 112 -0.21 -7.34 4.38
N VAL A 113 -0.28 -6.70 5.53
CA VAL A 113 -0.91 -5.40 5.71
C VAL A 113 0.16 -4.32 5.75
N LEU A 114 0.10 -3.37 4.82
CA LEU A 114 0.98 -2.22 4.73
C LEU A 114 0.25 -0.97 5.20
N GLY A 115 0.74 -0.34 6.27
CA GLY A 115 0.20 0.91 6.78
C GLY A 115 0.68 2.10 5.93
N VAL A 116 -0.25 2.88 5.39
CA VAL A 116 0.06 4.12 4.69
C VAL A 116 0.13 5.26 5.70
N THR A 117 1.22 6.03 5.64
CA THR A 117 1.38 7.24 6.46
C THR A 117 0.73 8.44 5.78
N ILE A 118 1.37 9.59 5.78
CA ILE A 118 0.92 10.76 5.05
C ILE A 118 0.98 10.47 3.55
N LEU A 119 -0.06 10.85 2.82
CA LEU A 119 -0.09 10.74 1.36
C LEU A 119 1.04 11.60 0.75
N THR A 120 1.75 11.05 -0.21
CA THR A 120 2.92 11.69 -0.83
C THR A 120 2.59 12.96 -1.63
N SER A 121 1.32 13.25 -1.87
CA SER A 121 0.81 14.49 -2.44
C SER A 121 0.63 15.61 -1.41
N LEU A 122 0.72 15.32 -0.10
CA LEU A 122 0.54 16.31 0.96
C LEU A 122 1.87 16.87 1.43
N ASN A 123 1.93 18.17 1.59
CA ASN A 123 3.04 18.91 2.18
C ASN A 123 2.61 19.59 3.49
N ASN A 124 3.53 20.31 4.15
CA ASN A 124 3.23 20.98 5.43
C ASN A 124 2.10 22.02 5.33
N LYS A 125 1.90 22.65 4.17
CA LYS A 125 0.80 23.62 3.96
C LYS A 125 -0.53 22.88 3.91
N SER A 126 -0.67 21.88 3.06
CA SER A 126 -1.90 21.08 2.94
C SER A 126 -2.25 20.35 4.24
N LEU A 127 -1.25 19.93 5.03
CA LEU A 127 -1.50 19.35 6.36
C LEU A 127 -2.15 20.34 7.32
N LYS A 128 -1.73 21.63 7.30
CA LYS A 128 -2.37 22.70 8.11
C LYS A 128 -3.80 22.95 7.65
N GLU A 129 -4.06 22.97 6.35
CA GLU A 129 -5.40 23.16 5.77
C GLU A 129 -6.40 22.09 6.25
N ILE A 130 -5.94 20.86 6.50
CA ILE A 130 -6.77 19.76 7.03
C ILE A 130 -6.65 19.58 8.55
N GLY A 131 -6.17 20.62 9.26
CA GLY A 131 -6.18 20.69 10.73
C GLY A 131 -4.98 20.06 11.45
N HIS A 132 -3.93 19.66 10.76
CA HIS A 132 -2.73 19.17 11.42
C HIS A 132 -1.76 20.29 11.82
N THR A 133 -1.29 20.24 13.06
CA THR A 133 -0.29 21.20 13.60
C THR A 133 1.16 20.70 13.45
N LYS A 134 1.35 19.42 13.18
CA LYS A 134 2.67 18.78 13.07
C LYS A 134 3.15 18.76 11.62
N SER A 135 4.48 18.79 11.44
CA SER A 135 5.10 18.61 10.12
C SER A 135 4.88 17.20 9.56
N VAL A 136 5.07 17.04 8.25
CA VAL A 136 5.03 15.73 7.55
C VAL A 136 5.91 14.71 8.27
N ASP A 137 7.17 15.03 8.54
CA ASP A 137 8.14 14.13 9.20
C ASP A 137 7.67 13.67 10.58
N GLN A 138 7.14 14.61 11.38
CA GLN A 138 6.63 14.28 12.72
C GLN A 138 5.42 13.36 12.67
N LEU A 139 4.49 13.60 11.73
CA LEU A 139 3.31 12.77 11.54
C LEU A 139 3.69 11.39 11.01
N VAL A 140 4.58 11.31 10.03
CA VAL A 140 5.08 10.05 9.48
C VAL A 140 5.71 9.18 10.57
N LEU A 141 6.55 9.76 11.43
CA LEU A 141 7.17 9.00 12.53
C LEU A 141 6.14 8.55 13.58
N LYS A 142 5.12 9.37 13.88
CA LYS A 142 4.03 9.00 14.79
C LYS A 142 3.18 7.88 14.21
N GLN A 143 2.81 7.98 12.94
CA GLN A 143 2.04 6.96 12.23
C GLN A 143 2.83 5.66 12.04
N ALA A 144 4.13 5.75 11.77
CA ALA A 144 5.01 4.57 11.72
C ALA A 144 5.07 3.82 13.05
N ASP A 145 5.01 4.53 14.18
CA ASP A 145 4.93 3.93 15.51
C ASP A 145 3.61 3.19 15.72
N LEU A 146 2.47 3.78 15.30
CA LEU A 146 1.15 3.12 15.34
C LEU A 146 1.14 1.85 14.48
N ILE A 147 1.65 1.93 13.25
CA ILE A 147 1.75 0.79 12.32
C ILE A 147 2.59 -0.33 12.95
N LYS A 148 3.73 -0.01 13.55
CA LYS A 148 4.56 -0.98 14.25
C LYS A 148 3.83 -1.61 15.44
N LYS A 149 3.17 -0.80 16.29
CA LYS A 149 2.41 -1.26 17.47
C LYS A 149 1.20 -2.12 17.11
N SER A 150 0.61 -1.90 15.95
CA SER A 150 -0.53 -2.71 15.47
C SER A 150 -0.13 -4.10 14.98
N GLY A 151 1.17 -4.35 14.76
CA GLY A 151 1.66 -5.59 14.17
C GLY A 151 1.50 -5.67 12.64
N CYS A 152 1.15 -4.58 11.96
CA CYS A 152 1.18 -4.51 10.50
C CYS A 152 2.57 -4.84 9.96
N ASP A 153 2.62 -5.41 8.75
CA ASP A 153 3.84 -6.02 8.21
C ASP A 153 4.84 -4.99 7.65
N GLY A 154 4.37 -3.79 7.34
CA GLY A 154 5.22 -2.73 6.78
C GLY A 154 4.53 -1.39 6.67
N ILE A 155 5.23 -0.46 6.09
CA ILE A 155 4.84 0.94 5.94
C ILE A 155 4.99 1.39 4.49
N VAL A 156 4.08 2.24 4.05
CA VAL A 156 4.20 3.00 2.80
C VAL A 156 4.45 4.46 3.17
N CYS A 157 5.59 5.01 2.74
CA CYS A 157 5.97 6.41 2.94
C CYS A 157 6.81 6.88 1.73
N SER A 158 6.99 8.19 1.57
CA SER A 158 7.80 8.71 0.47
C SER A 158 9.28 8.29 0.59
N ALA A 159 10.01 8.37 -0.52
CA ALA A 159 11.45 8.13 -0.53
C ALA A 159 12.21 9.13 0.37
N LYS A 160 11.71 10.37 0.47
CA LYS A 160 12.27 11.42 1.35
C LYS A 160 12.20 11.01 2.82
N GLU A 161 11.08 10.44 3.25
CA GLU A 161 10.83 10.03 4.65
C GLU A 161 11.44 8.66 4.99
N ALA A 162 11.72 7.83 3.99
CA ALA A 162 12.25 6.48 4.21
C ALA A 162 13.52 6.46 5.08
N LYS A 163 14.37 7.48 4.97
CA LYS A 163 15.62 7.61 5.76
C LYS A 163 15.32 7.81 7.25
N ILE A 164 14.40 8.72 7.60
CA ILE A 164 14.04 8.99 9.00
C ILE A 164 13.28 7.81 9.61
N VAL A 165 12.40 7.17 8.85
CA VAL A 165 11.69 5.96 9.26
C VAL A 165 12.68 4.82 9.52
N ARG A 166 13.64 4.57 8.60
CA ARG A 166 14.64 3.53 8.75
C ARG A 166 15.56 3.76 9.96
N LYS A 167 15.94 5.02 10.24
CA LYS A 167 16.75 5.37 11.42
C LYS A 167 16.05 4.97 12.72
N LYS A 168 14.74 5.21 12.84
CA LYS A 168 13.95 4.93 14.05
C LYS A 168 13.46 3.47 14.11
N PHE A 169 13.14 2.87 12.96
CA PHE A 169 12.54 1.52 12.85
C PHE A 169 13.40 0.61 11.96
N LYS A 170 14.54 0.16 12.46
CA LYS A 170 15.58 -0.57 11.71
C LYS A 170 15.08 -1.79 10.93
N LYS A 171 14.08 -2.53 11.45
CA LYS A 171 13.57 -3.79 10.88
C LYS A 171 12.23 -3.65 10.13
N LEU A 172 11.62 -2.47 10.12
CA LEU A 172 10.32 -2.27 9.47
C LEU A 172 10.47 -2.43 7.95
N PHE A 173 9.54 -3.16 7.34
CA PHE A 173 9.46 -3.25 5.88
C PHE A 173 8.94 -1.91 5.35
N ILE A 174 9.68 -1.28 4.45
CA ILE A 174 9.36 0.04 3.89
C ILE A 174 9.13 -0.12 2.39
N VAL A 175 8.01 0.40 1.91
CA VAL A 175 7.68 0.53 0.49
C VAL A 175 7.62 2.02 0.15
N THR A 176 8.34 2.42 -0.89
CA THR A 176 8.36 3.81 -1.35
C THR A 176 7.69 3.91 -2.72
N PRO A 177 6.50 4.54 -2.82
CA PRO A 177 5.87 4.81 -4.10
C PRO A 177 6.55 5.98 -4.81
N GLY A 178 6.17 6.21 -6.06
CA GLY A 178 6.58 7.40 -6.81
C GLY A 178 8.00 7.37 -7.35
N ILE A 179 8.67 6.20 -7.34
CA ILE A 179 9.99 6.07 -7.99
C ILE A 179 9.82 6.18 -9.50
N ARG A 180 10.58 7.09 -10.11
CA ARG A 180 10.60 7.38 -11.55
C ARG A 180 12.02 7.29 -12.06
N LEU A 181 12.18 7.05 -13.35
CA LEU A 181 13.45 7.23 -14.03
C LEU A 181 13.72 8.72 -14.26
N GLN A 182 14.99 9.06 -14.44
CA GLN A 182 15.37 10.43 -14.75
C GLN A 182 14.72 10.83 -16.10
N GLY A 183 13.99 11.95 -16.11
CA GLY A 183 13.25 12.43 -17.28
C GLY A 183 11.74 12.15 -17.27
N ASP A 184 11.26 11.26 -16.39
CA ASP A 184 9.81 11.01 -16.23
C ASP A 184 9.13 12.16 -15.45
N SER A 185 7.86 12.47 -15.81
CA SER A 185 7.07 13.47 -15.10
C SER A 185 6.75 13.01 -13.67
N ALA A 186 6.80 13.94 -12.71
CA ALA A 186 6.47 13.67 -11.31
C ALA A 186 4.96 13.53 -11.06
N ASN A 187 4.11 14.04 -11.97
CA ASN A 187 2.65 14.16 -11.80
C ASN A 187 2.30 14.68 -10.39
N ASP A 188 1.50 13.96 -9.62
CA ASP A 188 0.93 14.35 -8.31
C ASP A 188 1.88 14.04 -7.11
N GLN A 189 3.16 13.77 -7.35
CA GLN A 189 4.14 13.53 -6.27
C GLN A 189 4.83 14.82 -5.86
N SER A 190 4.79 15.19 -4.58
CA SER A 190 5.43 16.38 -4.01
C SER A 190 6.85 16.09 -3.48
#